data_15bc722f477b504631af4c80bbcda647
#
_entry.id   15bc722f477b504631af4c80bbcda647
#
_cell.length_a   1.000
_cell.length_b   1.000
_cell.length_c   1.000
_cell.angle_alpha   90.00
_cell.angle_beta   90.00
_cell.angle_gamma   90.00
#
_symmetry.space_group_name_H-M   'P 1'
#
loop_
_entity.id
_entity.type
_entity.pdbx_description
1 polymer ?
#
loop_
_entity_poly.entity_id
_entity_poly.type
_entity_poly.pdbx_seq_one_letter_code
_entity_poly.pdbx_strand_id
1 'polypeptide(L)'
;MSTTTEVSPRNIVLLLEDDKKIIEPFVVYFTEKKLDAELIVSENLAAYVKNFEEHRDNVKCLVMDLNNQDGDSDTSIAETISQIRNHYENNRIPIFVHSGNLAHFTELDEKGTVIKKEKNRKSIEEIIDSIELMLNCGFLNIFSINGTLDQKIMTEIHSAFINQFKHNEIENIIKSIQNGNPQEGDISARTKEVFERIAIRSIYQNLINNDLEEKSVIVNTIEHYYRRTNTAKHFFYTGDIFEDQDQKMYFVATPRCNVSNKNYDQILLCEVNEISADQNTSFQSPKVENKATGETKGGKQLRTSITDDVTNAFVGERFRFLPPSPQFKGGFVDYKKIVTVTEEELAQYTLVISLVDDLTNDVVRKLAGYLLRGGISDTAYEEAKYYLETK
;
A
#
# COMPACT_ATOMS: atom_id res chain seq x y z
N MET A 1 22.12 -22.69 -37.54
CA MET A 1 21.61 -21.79 -36.51
C MET A 1 20.75 -22.62 -35.57
N SER A 2 21.26 -23.00 -34.42
CA SER A 2 20.51 -23.76 -33.44
C SER A 2 19.69 -22.77 -32.63
N THR A 3 18.40 -22.83 -32.78
CA THR A 3 17.45 -22.13 -31.90
C THR A 3 17.50 -22.81 -30.53
N THR A 4 18.31 -22.29 -29.63
CA THR A 4 18.12 -22.51 -28.20
C THR A 4 16.79 -21.87 -27.83
N THR A 5 15.76 -22.67 -27.69
CA THR A 5 14.56 -22.29 -26.95
C THR A 5 15.02 -21.93 -25.54
N GLU A 6 15.12 -20.64 -25.23
CA GLU A 6 15.18 -20.17 -23.84
C GLU A 6 13.91 -20.68 -23.16
N VAL A 7 14.07 -21.72 -22.37
CA VAL A 7 13.03 -22.17 -21.44
C VAL A 7 12.87 -21.02 -20.45
N SER A 8 11.75 -20.31 -20.52
CA SER A 8 11.43 -19.28 -19.52
C SER A 8 11.57 -19.89 -18.11
N PRO A 9 12.20 -19.19 -17.17
CA PRO A 9 12.39 -19.72 -15.83
C PRO A 9 11.03 -20.11 -15.25
N ARG A 10 10.86 -21.38 -14.90
CA ARG A 10 9.61 -21.88 -14.30
C ARG A 10 9.45 -21.31 -12.91
N ASN A 11 8.26 -20.82 -12.61
CA ASN A 11 7.90 -20.48 -11.24
C ASN A 11 8.00 -21.72 -10.35
N ILE A 12 8.58 -21.60 -9.15
CA ILE A 12 8.78 -22.72 -8.24
C ILE A 12 8.01 -22.47 -6.95
N VAL A 13 7.26 -23.47 -6.53
CA VAL A 13 6.69 -23.60 -5.20
C VAL A 13 7.53 -24.61 -4.43
N LEU A 14 8.11 -24.21 -3.31
CA LEU A 14 8.96 -25.06 -2.50
C LEU A 14 8.20 -25.53 -1.27
N LEU A 15 8.05 -26.85 -1.13
CA LEU A 15 7.38 -27.52 -0.02
C LEU A 15 8.42 -28.16 0.90
N LEU A 16 8.38 -27.82 2.18
CA LEU A 16 9.09 -28.51 3.27
C LEU A 16 8.09 -29.34 4.07
N GLU A 17 8.15 -30.66 3.91
CA GLU A 17 7.23 -31.62 4.54
C GLU A 17 7.86 -33.02 4.51
N ASP A 18 7.82 -33.76 5.61
CA ASP A 18 8.36 -35.12 5.73
C ASP A 18 7.27 -36.21 5.76
N ASP A 19 6.03 -35.85 6.11
CA ASP A 19 4.91 -36.79 6.15
C ASP A 19 4.38 -37.08 4.74
N LYS A 20 4.62 -38.31 4.26
CA LYS A 20 4.11 -38.77 2.96
C LYS A 20 2.59 -38.69 2.82
N LYS A 21 1.85 -38.79 3.95
CA LYS A 21 0.39 -38.67 3.94
C LYS A 21 -0.06 -37.22 3.64
N ILE A 22 0.82 -36.25 3.78
CA ILE A 22 0.60 -34.85 3.40
C ILE A 22 1.18 -34.58 2.02
N ILE A 23 2.40 -35.07 1.74
CA ILE A 23 3.08 -34.89 0.46
C ILE A 23 2.24 -35.42 -0.72
N GLU A 24 1.76 -36.70 -0.62
CA GLU A 24 1.03 -37.32 -1.71
C GLU A 24 -0.24 -36.54 -2.12
N PRO A 25 -1.16 -36.16 -1.20
CA PRO A 25 -2.31 -35.36 -1.55
C PRO A 25 -1.93 -33.97 -2.09
N PHE A 26 -0.86 -33.38 -1.55
CA PHE A 26 -0.39 -32.06 -2.01
C PHE A 26 0.08 -32.13 -3.47
N VAL A 27 0.92 -33.11 -3.81
CA VAL A 27 1.41 -33.32 -5.18
C VAL A 27 0.27 -33.61 -6.15
N VAL A 28 -0.69 -34.46 -5.74
CA VAL A 28 -1.84 -34.80 -6.57
C VAL A 28 -2.66 -33.57 -6.89
N TYR A 29 -3.07 -32.83 -5.86
CA TYR A 29 -3.92 -31.65 -6.06
C TYR A 29 -3.20 -30.53 -6.82
N PHE A 30 -1.91 -30.30 -6.53
CA PHE A 30 -1.09 -29.34 -7.26
C PHE A 30 -0.99 -29.68 -8.75
N THR A 31 -0.82 -30.98 -9.08
CA THR A 31 -0.74 -31.45 -10.46
C THR A 31 -2.08 -31.33 -11.19
N GLU A 32 -3.19 -31.62 -10.52
CA GLU A 32 -4.55 -31.49 -11.07
C GLU A 32 -4.88 -30.03 -11.45
N LYS A 33 -4.38 -29.06 -10.69
CA LYS A 33 -4.57 -27.63 -10.96
C LYS A 33 -3.83 -27.12 -12.20
N LYS A 34 -2.82 -27.84 -12.70
CA LYS A 34 -2.01 -27.48 -13.88
C LYS A 34 -1.45 -26.06 -13.80
N LEU A 35 -0.93 -25.68 -12.63
CA LEU A 35 -0.37 -24.37 -12.40
C LEU A 35 0.86 -24.13 -13.30
N ASP A 36 1.08 -22.89 -13.70
CA ASP A 36 2.32 -22.47 -14.37
C ASP A 36 3.46 -22.35 -13.34
N ALA A 37 3.71 -23.44 -12.64
CA ALA A 37 4.72 -23.56 -11.61
C ALA A 37 5.15 -25.01 -11.45
N GLU A 38 6.36 -25.22 -10.95
CA GLU A 38 6.90 -26.50 -10.55
C GLU A 38 6.88 -26.63 -9.03
N LEU A 39 6.45 -27.80 -8.53
CA LEU A 39 6.50 -28.12 -7.11
C LEU A 39 7.78 -28.88 -6.81
N ILE A 40 8.62 -28.32 -5.93
CA ILE A 40 9.80 -29.01 -5.39
C ILE A 40 9.52 -29.41 -3.95
N VAL A 41 9.58 -30.68 -3.64
CA VAL A 41 9.37 -31.24 -2.30
C VAL A 41 10.72 -31.47 -1.63
N SER A 42 10.84 -31.06 -0.38
CA SER A 42 11.99 -31.27 0.47
C SER A 42 11.54 -31.98 1.75
N GLU A 43 12.01 -33.21 1.96
CA GLU A 43 11.59 -34.04 3.10
C GLU A 43 12.30 -33.64 4.42
N ASN A 44 13.27 -32.73 4.38
CA ASN A 44 13.97 -32.21 5.57
C ASN A 44 14.54 -30.83 5.32
N LEU A 45 14.91 -30.14 6.42
CA LEU A 45 15.40 -28.77 6.37
C LEU A 45 16.69 -28.60 5.55
N ALA A 46 17.61 -29.57 5.59
CA ALA A 46 18.86 -29.51 4.83
C ALA A 46 18.61 -29.58 3.30
N ALA A 47 17.71 -30.47 2.86
CA ALA A 47 17.29 -30.55 1.47
C ALA A 47 16.55 -29.27 1.03
N TYR A 48 15.73 -28.72 1.92
CA TYR A 48 15.00 -27.47 1.68
C TYR A 48 15.98 -26.31 1.45
N VAL A 49 16.94 -26.10 2.34
CA VAL A 49 17.93 -25.02 2.21
C VAL A 49 18.72 -25.16 0.90
N LYS A 50 19.14 -26.38 0.55
CA LYS A 50 19.83 -26.63 -0.70
C LYS A 50 18.96 -26.28 -1.91
N ASN A 51 17.72 -26.76 -1.95
CA ASN A 51 16.80 -26.50 -3.06
C ASN A 51 16.45 -25.01 -3.16
N PHE A 52 16.31 -24.31 -2.02
CA PHE A 52 16.08 -22.87 -2.02
C PHE A 52 17.24 -22.10 -2.64
N GLU A 53 18.50 -22.40 -2.24
CA GLU A 53 19.67 -21.71 -2.79
C GLU A 53 19.88 -22.02 -4.29
N GLU A 54 19.61 -23.25 -4.72
CA GLU A 54 19.72 -23.67 -6.13
C GLU A 54 18.70 -22.96 -7.03
N HIS A 55 17.51 -22.68 -6.51
CA HIS A 55 16.39 -22.14 -7.28
C HIS A 55 15.93 -20.74 -6.84
N ARG A 56 16.72 -20.04 -6.06
CA ARG A 56 16.38 -18.81 -5.34
C ARG A 56 15.62 -17.77 -6.18
N ASP A 57 16.07 -17.53 -7.41
CA ASP A 57 15.47 -16.51 -8.29
C ASP A 57 14.10 -16.92 -8.85
N ASN A 58 13.82 -18.22 -8.85
CA ASN A 58 12.59 -18.80 -9.39
C ASN A 58 11.58 -19.18 -8.31
N VAL A 59 11.98 -19.22 -7.03
CA VAL A 59 11.06 -19.53 -5.93
C VAL A 59 10.07 -18.38 -5.75
N LYS A 60 8.79 -18.70 -5.88
CA LYS A 60 7.67 -17.74 -5.82
C LYS A 60 6.81 -17.90 -4.58
N CYS A 61 6.84 -19.07 -3.96
CA CYS A 61 6.04 -19.38 -2.78
C CYS A 61 6.72 -20.48 -1.95
N LEU A 62 6.61 -20.37 -0.63
CA LEU A 62 7.09 -21.36 0.33
C LEU A 62 5.92 -21.97 1.08
N VAL A 63 5.94 -23.29 1.25
CA VAL A 63 5.01 -24.02 2.12
C VAL A 63 5.88 -24.82 3.09
N MET A 64 5.76 -24.55 4.40
CA MET A 64 6.69 -25.06 5.40
C MET A 64 5.94 -25.70 6.57
N ASP A 65 6.25 -26.99 6.82
CA ASP A 65 5.91 -27.59 8.11
C ASP A 65 6.91 -27.15 9.18
N LEU A 66 6.44 -26.95 10.39
CA LEU A 66 7.29 -26.60 11.53
C LEU A 66 8.06 -27.81 12.05
N ASN A 67 7.50 -29.01 11.92
CA ASN A 67 8.08 -30.23 12.45
C ASN A 67 8.53 -31.17 11.31
N ASN A 68 9.83 -31.19 11.01
CA ASN A 68 10.39 -31.82 9.82
C ASN A 68 11.39 -32.93 10.12
N GLN A 69 11.38 -33.53 11.29
CA GLN A 69 12.37 -34.59 11.61
C GLN A 69 11.82 -35.67 12.55
N ASP A 70 12.27 -36.88 12.31
CA ASP A 70 12.24 -38.01 13.25
C ASP A 70 13.22 -37.74 14.37
N GLY A 71 12.85 -37.02 15.43
CA GLY A 71 13.72 -36.78 16.57
C GLY A 71 13.40 -35.48 17.28
N ASP A 72 14.14 -35.13 18.28
CA ASP A 72 13.95 -34.06 19.25
C ASP A 72 13.23 -32.81 18.73
N SER A 73 11.93 -32.78 18.97
CA SER A 73 10.95 -31.89 18.29
C SER A 73 11.22 -30.40 18.44
N ASP A 74 11.78 -29.96 19.59
CA ASP A 74 11.89 -28.55 19.90
C ASP A 74 13.02 -27.83 19.14
N THR A 75 14.14 -28.50 18.89
CA THR A 75 15.27 -27.93 18.13
C THR A 75 14.91 -27.76 16.66
N SER A 76 14.27 -28.77 16.06
CA SER A 76 13.83 -28.74 14.67
C SER A 76 12.81 -27.64 14.41
N ILE A 77 11.85 -27.48 15.31
CA ILE A 77 10.84 -26.39 15.24
C ILE A 77 11.53 -25.02 15.28
N ALA A 78 12.46 -24.82 16.23
CA ALA A 78 13.18 -23.56 16.38
C ALA A 78 14.01 -23.21 15.12
N GLU A 79 14.67 -24.19 14.52
CA GLU A 79 15.42 -24.01 13.27
C GLU A 79 14.51 -23.63 12.11
N THR A 80 13.36 -24.30 11.96
CA THR A 80 12.37 -23.96 10.91
C THR A 80 11.80 -22.56 11.13
N ILE A 81 11.44 -22.20 12.35
CA ILE A 81 10.98 -20.83 12.67
C ILE A 81 12.05 -19.80 12.31
N SER A 82 13.33 -20.10 12.60
CA SER A 82 14.45 -19.23 12.22
C SER A 82 14.54 -19.04 10.70
N GLN A 83 14.35 -20.10 9.92
CA GLN A 83 14.31 -20.02 8.45
C GLN A 83 13.11 -19.20 7.95
N ILE A 84 11.92 -19.43 8.51
CA ILE A 84 10.73 -18.62 8.17
C ILE A 84 10.99 -17.15 8.43
N ARG A 85 11.57 -16.80 9.58
CA ARG A 85 11.95 -15.42 9.91
C ARG A 85 12.96 -14.86 8.91
N ASN A 86 14.01 -15.62 8.59
CA ASN A 86 15.01 -15.21 7.60
C ASN A 86 14.39 -14.96 6.22
N HIS A 87 13.49 -15.82 5.77
CA HIS A 87 12.79 -15.63 4.50
C HIS A 87 11.86 -14.40 4.55
N TYR A 88 11.14 -14.22 5.65
CA TYR A 88 10.27 -13.05 5.83
C TYR A 88 11.06 -11.74 5.80
N GLU A 89 12.23 -11.69 6.43
CA GLU A 89 13.05 -10.47 6.52
C GLU A 89 13.83 -10.17 5.23
N ASN A 90 14.27 -11.20 4.51
CA ASN A 90 15.23 -11.05 3.42
C ASN A 90 14.69 -11.38 2.03
N ASN A 91 13.51 -12.01 1.95
CA ASN A 91 12.93 -12.42 0.68
C ASN A 91 11.48 -11.94 0.58
N ARG A 92 11.08 -11.49 -0.60
CA ARG A 92 9.71 -11.00 -0.89
C ARG A 92 8.83 -12.15 -1.41
N ILE A 93 8.74 -13.23 -0.64
CA ILE A 93 8.08 -14.48 -1.01
C ILE A 93 6.99 -14.79 0.04
N PRO A 94 5.74 -15.04 -0.36
CA PRO A 94 4.71 -15.52 0.55
C PRO A 94 5.07 -16.88 1.16
N ILE A 95 4.78 -17.04 2.46
CA ILE A 95 5.11 -18.23 3.23
C ILE A 95 3.82 -18.81 3.83
N PHE A 96 3.49 -20.04 3.47
CA PHE A 96 2.44 -20.81 4.15
C PHE A 96 3.08 -21.69 5.21
N VAL A 97 2.71 -21.47 6.46
CA VAL A 97 3.08 -22.34 7.57
C VAL A 97 1.98 -23.38 7.74
N HIS A 98 2.24 -24.60 7.30
CA HIS A 98 1.28 -25.71 7.29
C HIS A 98 1.68 -26.76 8.32
N SER A 99 1.19 -26.64 9.55
CA SER A 99 1.62 -27.48 10.66
C SER A 99 0.45 -27.90 11.54
N GLY A 100 0.60 -29.09 12.17
CA GLY A 100 -0.35 -29.60 13.16
C GLY A 100 -0.24 -28.90 14.52
N ASN A 101 0.82 -28.12 14.76
CA ASN A 101 1.05 -27.44 16.02
C ASN A 101 1.45 -25.97 15.79
N LEU A 102 0.47 -25.14 15.48
CA LEU A 102 0.65 -23.72 15.26
C LEU A 102 0.81 -22.90 16.55
N ALA A 103 0.54 -23.48 17.73
CA ALA A 103 0.64 -22.78 19.00
C ALA A 103 2.06 -22.32 19.33
N HIS A 104 3.08 -23.00 18.79
CA HIS A 104 4.50 -22.62 18.94
C HIS A 104 4.95 -21.47 17.99
N PHE A 105 4.08 -21.04 17.09
CA PHE A 105 4.40 -20.02 16.10
C PHE A 105 3.59 -18.74 16.32
N THR A 106 3.99 -17.92 17.29
CA THR A 106 3.28 -16.67 17.64
C THR A 106 3.93 -15.41 17.08
N GLU A 107 5.20 -15.49 16.68
CA GLU A 107 6.06 -14.32 16.43
C GLU A 107 5.76 -13.54 15.16
N LEU A 108 5.04 -14.11 14.20
CA LEU A 108 4.74 -13.50 12.89
C LEU A 108 3.23 -13.46 12.61
N ASP A 109 2.39 -13.49 13.63
CA ASP A 109 0.92 -13.60 13.50
C ASP A 109 0.27 -12.48 12.69
N GLU A 110 0.83 -11.30 12.69
CA GLU A 110 0.26 -10.12 12.02
C GLU A 110 0.92 -9.79 10.68
N LYS A 111 1.81 -10.67 10.19
CA LYS A 111 2.56 -10.41 8.97
C LYS A 111 1.81 -10.96 7.75
N GLY A 112 1.22 -10.08 6.96
CA GLY A 112 0.30 -10.41 5.87
C GLY A 112 0.84 -11.32 4.75
N THR A 113 2.15 -11.61 4.73
CA THR A 113 2.77 -12.57 3.79
C THR A 113 3.13 -13.90 4.43
N VAL A 114 2.87 -14.07 5.73
CA VAL A 114 3.00 -15.34 6.45
C VAL A 114 1.62 -15.83 6.81
N ILE A 115 1.19 -16.93 6.20
CA ILE A 115 -0.18 -17.44 6.29
C ILE A 115 -0.14 -18.77 7.03
N LYS A 116 -0.83 -18.85 8.17
CA LYS A 116 -0.90 -20.06 8.99
C LYS A 116 -2.07 -20.93 8.57
N LYS A 117 -1.82 -22.22 8.41
CA LYS A 117 -2.83 -23.24 8.10
C LYS A 117 -2.60 -24.49 8.96
N GLU A 118 -3.59 -24.89 9.72
CA GLU A 118 -3.55 -26.14 10.47
C GLU A 118 -3.62 -27.33 9.52
N LYS A 119 -2.78 -28.36 9.75
CA LYS A 119 -2.70 -29.55 8.88
C LYS A 119 -4.02 -30.31 8.84
N ASN A 120 -4.65 -30.31 7.69
CA ASN A 120 -5.77 -31.18 7.31
C ASN A 120 -5.90 -31.20 5.78
N ARG A 121 -6.74 -32.09 5.24
CA ARG A 121 -6.93 -32.20 3.80
C ARG A 121 -7.44 -30.89 3.16
N LYS A 122 -8.37 -30.21 3.82
CA LYS A 122 -8.97 -28.97 3.32
C LYS A 122 -7.93 -27.85 3.25
N SER A 123 -6.99 -27.77 4.21
CA SER A 123 -5.95 -26.75 4.20
C SER A 123 -4.97 -26.89 3.03
N ILE A 124 -4.73 -28.12 2.54
CA ILE A 124 -3.93 -28.36 1.34
C ILE A 124 -4.60 -27.72 0.13
N GLU A 125 -5.89 -27.98 -0.06
CA GLU A 125 -6.69 -27.39 -1.14
C GLU A 125 -6.69 -25.85 -1.04
N GLU A 126 -6.94 -25.29 0.15
CA GLU A 126 -6.93 -23.83 0.39
C GLU A 126 -5.56 -23.17 0.12
N ILE A 127 -4.45 -23.84 0.44
CA ILE A 127 -3.10 -23.34 0.17
C ILE A 127 -2.87 -23.29 -1.35
N ILE A 128 -3.16 -24.39 -2.04
CA ILE A 128 -2.94 -24.50 -3.49
C ILE A 128 -3.86 -23.52 -4.25
N ASP A 129 -5.12 -23.37 -3.84
CA ASP A 129 -6.04 -22.40 -4.42
C ASP A 129 -5.54 -20.95 -4.20
N SER A 130 -4.95 -20.65 -3.04
CA SER A 130 -4.34 -19.36 -2.77
C SER A 130 -3.11 -19.11 -3.64
N ILE A 131 -2.27 -20.12 -3.84
CA ILE A 131 -1.10 -20.05 -4.75
C ILE A 131 -1.57 -19.82 -6.18
N GLU A 132 -2.58 -20.57 -6.64
CA GLU A 132 -3.19 -20.41 -7.96
C GLU A 132 -3.67 -18.96 -8.18
N LEU A 133 -4.42 -18.42 -7.22
CA LEU A 133 -4.92 -17.05 -7.27
C LEU A 133 -3.76 -16.03 -7.39
N MET A 134 -2.71 -16.19 -6.56
CA MET A 134 -1.57 -15.26 -6.57
C MET A 134 -0.71 -15.38 -7.84
N LEU A 135 -0.60 -16.57 -8.44
CA LEU A 135 0.05 -16.78 -9.74
C LEU A 135 -0.76 -16.11 -10.86
N ASN A 136 -2.06 -16.41 -10.92
CA ASN A 136 -2.94 -15.93 -12.00
C ASN A 136 -3.13 -14.41 -11.98
N CYS A 137 -3.13 -13.75 -10.82
CA CYS A 137 -3.17 -12.30 -10.72
C CYS A 137 -1.80 -11.64 -10.91
N GLY A 138 -0.74 -12.40 -11.10
CA GLY A 138 0.63 -11.89 -11.28
C GLY A 138 1.32 -11.40 -9.99
N PHE A 139 0.67 -11.48 -8.83
CA PHE A 139 1.21 -10.98 -7.55
C PHE A 139 2.61 -11.56 -7.26
N LEU A 140 2.78 -12.88 -7.46
CA LEU A 140 4.06 -13.54 -7.20
C LEU A 140 5.19 -13.06 -8.13
N ASN A 141 4.85 -12.61 -9.33
CA ASN A 141 5.83 -12.10 -10.30
C ASN A 141 6.15 -10.62 -10.08
N ILE A 142 5.25 -9.84 -9.50
CA ILE A 142 5.47 -8.41 -9.23
C ILE A 142 6.60 -8.24 -8.22
N PHE A 143 6.56 -8.97 -7.08
CA PHE A 143 7.45 -8.77 -5.94
C PHE A 143 8.65 -9.72 -5.90
N SER A 144 8.70 -10.76 -6.72
CA SER A 144 9.83 -11.70 -6.74
C SER A 144 11.15 -11.01 -7.12
N ILE A 145 12.26 -11.64 -6.76
CA ILE A 145 13.59 -11.22 -7.22
C ILE A 145 13.61 -11.20 -8.75
N ASN A 146 14.14 -10.14 -9.33
CA ASN A 146 14.10 -9.88 -10.78
C ASN A 146 12.67 -9.80 -11.37
N GLY A 147 11.65 -9.63 -10.54
CA GLY A 147 10.26 -9.47 -10.97
C GLY A 147 9.98 -8.12 -11.63
N THR A 148 8.73 -7.92 -12.02
CA THR A 148 8.32 -6.74 -12.79
C THR A 148 8.65 -5.42 -12.07
N LEU A 149 8.51 -5.37 -10.75
CA LEU A 149 8.80 -4.17 -9.97
C LEU A 149 10.31 -3.88 -9.92
N ASP A 150 11.15 -4.92 -9.72
CA ASP A 150 12.60 -4.77 -9.75
C ASP A 150 13.09 -4.26 -11.11
N GLN A 151 12.57 -4.82 -12.20
CA GLN A 151 12.91 -4.39 -13.55
C GLN A 151 12.51 -2.93 -13.80
N LYS A 152 11.31 -2.52 -13.42
CA LYS A 152 10.87 -1.13 -13.52
C LYS A 152 11.78 -0.20 -12.72
N ILE A 153 12.06 -0.51 -11.46
CA ILE A 153 12.92 0.32 -10.60
C ILE A 153 14.34 0.41 -11.19
N MET A 154 14.92 -0.70 -11.63
CA MET A 154 16.26 -0.71 -12.23
C MET A 154 16.32 0.11 -13.53
N THR A 155 15.27 0.04 -14.34
CA THR A 155 15.15 0.88 -15.56
C THR A 155 15.14 2.36 -15.20
N GLU A 156 14.36 2.74 -14.17
CA GLU A 156 14.30 4.15 -13.75
C GLU A 156 15.58 4.63 -13.04
N ILE A 157 16.27 3.75 -12.30
CA ILE A 157 17.62 4.06 -11.78
C ILE A 157 18.57 4.36 -12.93
N HIS A 158 18.57 3.53 -13.98
CA HIS A 158 19.40 3.73 -15.16
C HIS A 158 19.04 5.02 -15.90
N SER A 159 17.75 5.26 -16.10
CA SER A 159 17.24 6.49 -16.70
C SER A 159 17.64 7.73 -15.90
N ALA A 160 17.51 7.70 -14.59
CA ALA A 160 17.94 8.78 -13.72
C ALA A 160 19.44 9.04 -13.82
N PHE A 161 20.26 7.99 -13.85
CA PHE A 161 21.70 8.10 -14.00
C PHE A 161 22.10 8.78 -15.32
N ILE A 162 21.49 8.39 -16.43
CA ILE A 162 21.82 8.94 -17.76
C ILE A 162 21.32 10.39 -17.93
N ASN A 163 20.10 10.68 -17.44
CA ASN A 163 19.40 11.92 -17.79
C ASN A 163 19.56 13.02 -16.75
N GLN A 164 19.75 12.68 -15.46
CA GLN A 164 19.81 13.65 -14.37
C GLN A 164 21.22 14.14 -14.04
N PHE A 165 22.26 13.43 -14.47
CA PHE A 165 23.64 13.71 -14.06
C PHE A 165 24.57 13.87 -15.24
N LYS A 166 24.50 15.03 -15.94
CA LYS A 166 25.50 15.38 -16.92
C LYS A 166 26.80 15.82 -16.24
N HIS A 167 27.92 15.48 -16.81
CA HIS A 167 29.27 15.71 -16.22
C HIS A 167 29.47 17.14 -15.71
N ASN A 168 29.18 18.14 -16.55
CA ASN A 168 29.30 19.55 -16.19
C ASN A 168 28.31 19.97 -15.05
N GLU A 169 27.15 19.35 -14.96
CA GLU A 169 26.16 19.63 -13.91
C GLU A 169 26.60 19.05 -12.57
N ILE A 170 27.23 17.86 -12.58
CA ILE A 170 27.82 17.24 -11.37
C ILE A 170 28.83 18.18 -10.72
N GLU A 171 29.78 18.69 -11.52
CA GLU A 171 30.77 19.66 -11.02
C GLU A 171 30.12 20.92 -10.45
N ASN A 172 29.12 21.45 -11.13
CA ASN A 172 28.43 22.66 -10.67
C ASN A 172 27.67 22.43 -9.37
N ILE A 173 27.01 21.27 -9.21
CA ILE A 173 26.35 20.89 -7.94
C ILE A 173 27.36 20.81 -6.81
N ILE A 174 28.51 20.13 -7.03
CA ILE A 174 29.58 20.03 -6.04
C ILE A 174 30.10 21.42 -5.65
N LYS A 175 30.42 22.25 -6.64
CA LYS A 175 30.88 23.64 -6.41
C LYS A 175 29.86 24.48 -5.66
N SER A 176 28.57 24.32 -5.97
CA SER A 176 27.50 25.05 -5.26
C SER A 176 27.40 24.67 -3.79
N ILE A 177 27.56 23.37 -3.48
CA ILE A 177 27.55 22.87 -2.10
C ILE A 177 28.78 23.39 -1.34
N GLN A 178 29.97 23.35 -1.98
CA GLN A 178 31.21 23.86 -1.39
C GLN A 178 31.12 25.36 -1.09
N ASN A 179 30.59 26.15 -2.01
CA ASN A 179 30.46 27.60 -1.85
C ASN A 179 29.36 28.03 -0.86
N GLY A 180 28.30 27.25 -0.78
CA GLY A 180 27.16 27.53 0.09
C GLY A 180 27.35 27.12 1.56
N ASN A 181 28.42 26.38 1.88
CA ASN A 181 28.69 25.86 3.22
C ASN A 181 30.11 26.18 3.67
N PRO A 182 30.40 27.45 3.98
CA PRO A 182 31.76 27.88 4.33
C PRO A 182 32.23 27.40 5.71
N GLN A 183 31.37 26.78 6.53
CA GLN A 183 31.75 26.16 7.80
C GLN A 183 31.90 24.65 7.66
N GLU A 184 32.98 24.12 8.19
CA GLU A 184 33.47 22.76 8.18
C GLU A 184 32.46 21.70 8.57
N GLY A 185 31.54 21.39 7.65
CA GLY A 185 30.74 20.17 7.67
C GLY A 185 31.26 19.24 6.58
N ASP A 186 31.04 17.94 6.76
CA ASP A 186 31.45 16.95 5.75
C ASP A 186 30.73 17.20 4.41
N ILE A 187 31.43 17.98 3.54
CA ILE A 187 30.96 18.31 2.19
C ILE A 187 30.67 17.05 1.39
N SER A 188 31.43 15.97 1.62
CA SER A 188 31.23 14.69 0.97
C SER A 188 29.90 14.06 1.34
N ALA A 189 29.58 14.00 2.64
CA ALA A 189 28.28 13.50 3.12
C ALA A 189 27.11 14.33 2.58
N ARG A 190 27.24 15.66 2.62
CA ARG A 190 26.23 16.56 2.08
C ARG A 190 26.02 16.39 0.57
N THR A 191 27.10 16.24 -0.17
CA THR A 191 27.07 16.01 -1.63
C THR A 191 26.35 14.69 -1.93
N LYS A 192 26.70 13.62 -1.24
CA LYS A 192 26.04 12.32 -1.35
C LYS A 192 24.54 12.42 -1.10
N GLU A 193 24.12 13.03 0.00
CA GLU A 193 22.71 13.25 0.31
C GLU A 193 21.94 14.03 -0.79
N VAL A 194 22.57 15.02 -1.40
CA VAL A 194 21.95 15.81 -2.47
C VAL A 194 21.74 14.94 -3.70
N PHE A 195 22.76 14.19 -4.12
CA PHE A 195 22.64 13.30 -5.28
C PHE A 195 21.62 12.18 -5.05
N GLU A 196 21.63 11.57 -3.88
CA GLU A 196 20.63 10.54 -3.51
C GLU A 196 19.20 11.11 -3.59
N ARG A 197 18.95 12.32 -3.07
CA ARG A 197 17.63 12.94 -3.13
C ARG A 197 17.21 13.30 -4.55
N ILE A 198 18.11 13.77 -5.39
CA ILE A 198 17.83 14.06 -6.81
C ILE A 198 17.44 12.75 -7.51
N ALA A 199 18.22 11.70 -7.34
CA ALA A 199 17.96 10.39 -7.93
C ALA A 199 16.62 9.81 -7.49
N ILE A 200 16.37 9.76 -6.18
CA ILE A 200 15.10 9.24 -5.62
C ILE A 200 13.90 10.02 -6.15
N ARG A 201 13.98 11.35 -6.19
CA ARG A 201 12.89 12.19 -6.71
C ARG A 201 12.64 11.93 -8.20
N SER A 202 13.69 11.79 -9.00
CA SER A 202 13.57 11.49 -10.42
C SER A 202 12.93 10.12 -10.64
N ILE A 203 13.42 9.09 -9.97
CA ILE A 203 12.87 7.73 -10.04
C ILE A 203 11.39 7.72 -9.64
N TYR A 204 11.06 8.36 -8.51
CA TYR A 204 9.67 8.45 -8.02
C TYR A 204 8.74 9.12 -9.04
N GLN A 205 9.15 10.27 -9.60
CA GLN A 205 8.35 10.99 -10.58
C GLN A 205 8.17 10.18 -11.88
N ASN A 206 9.22 9.54 -12.37
CA ASN A 206 9.13 8.72 -13.55
C ASN A 206 8.25 7.49 -13.36
N LEU A 207 8.37 6.79 -12.22
CA LEU A 207 7.53 5.64 -11.91
C LEU A 207 6.05 6.00 -11.87
N ILE A 208 5.70 7.18 -11.34
CA ILE A 208 4.31 7.64 -11.27
C ILE A 208 3.82 8.14 -12.64
N ASN A 209 4.63 8.93 -13.35
CA ASN A 209 4.20 9.56 -14.59
C ASN A 209 4.09 8.56 -15.75
N ASN A 210 4.98 7.57 -15.83
CA ASN A 210 4.96 6.59 -16.91
C ASN A 210 3.73 5.68 -16.89
N ASP A 211 3.11 5.49 -15.71
CA ASP A 211 1.87 4.72 -15.61
C ASP A 211 0.62 5.55 -16.01
N LEU A 212 0.74 6.87 -16.18
CA LEU A 212 -0.38 7.79 -16.46
C LEU A 212 -0.57 8.15 -17.93
N GLU A 213 0.39 7.83 -18.83
CA GLU A 213 0.42 8.41 -20.19
C GLU A 213 -0.60 7.84 -21.19
N GLU A 214 -1.29 6.72 -20.96
CA GLU A 214 -2.07 6.11 -22.05
C GLU A 214 -3.57 5.98 -21.89
N LYS A 215 -4.17 6.11 -20.71
CA LYS A 215 -5.65 6.01 -20.54
C LYS A 215 -6.11 6.71 -19.27
N SER A 216 -7.38 7.16 -19.27
CA SER A 216 -8.07 7.48 -18.02
C SER A 216 -8.05 6.26 -17.10
N VAL A 217 -7.05 6.20 -16.23
CA VAL A 217 -6.85 5.08 -15.31
C VAL A 217 -7.98 5.13 -14.28
N ILE A 218 -8.84 4.12 -14.30
CA ILE A 218 -9.77 3.89 -13.21
C ILE A 218 -8.96 3.32 -12.06
N VAL A 219 -8.64 4.17 -11.10
CA VAL A 219 -7.85 3.82 -9.92
C VAL A 219 -8.70 2.97 -8.97
N ASN A 220 -8.17 1.85 -8.50
CA ASN A 220 -8.82 1.08 -7.43
C ASN A 220 -8.76 1.88 -6.12
N THR A 221 -9.80 1.76 -5.29
CA THR A 221 -9.88 2.54 -4.04
C THR A 221 -8.69 2.31 -3.10
N ILE A 222 -8.08 1.13 -3.12
CA ILE A 222 -6.90 0.83 -2.31
C ILE A 222 -5.66 1.64 -2.74
N GLU A 223 -5.58 2.06 -4.01
CA GLU A 223 -4.45 2.84 -4.54
C GLU A 223 -4.40 4.28 -4.00
N HIS A 224 -5.46 4.74 -3.35
CA HIS A 224 -5.48 6.02 -2.64
C HIS A 224 -4.77 5.98 -1.29
N TYR A 225 -4.32 4.81 -0.84
CA TYR A 225 -3.79 4.59 0.50
C TYR A 225 -2.49 3.79 0.47
N TYR A 226 -1.69 3.98 1.51
CA TYR A 226 -0.53 3.15 1.78
C TYR A 226 -0.33 2.95 3.29
N ARG A 227 0.31 1.84 3.65
CA ARG A 227 0.73 1.60 5.03
C ARG A 227 2.11 2.20 5.24
N ARG A 228 2.16 3.24 6.03
CA ARG A 228 3.43 3.82 6.44
C ARG A 228 4.08 2.95 7.52
N THR A 229 5.36 2.65 7.35
CA THR A 229 6.13 1.95 8.37
C THR A 229 6.61 2.93 9.44
N ASN A 230 6.58 2.52 10.72
CA ASN A 230 7.04 3.33 11.86
C ASN A 230 8.55 3.59 11.90
N THR A 231 9.31 3.12 10.91
CA THR A 231 10.74 3.45 10.73
C THR A 231 10.94 4.87 10.19
N ALA A 232 9.87 5.56 9.85
CA ALA A 232 9.93 6.93 9.37
C ALA A 232 10.42 7.89 10.46
N LYS A 233 11.22 8.86 10.05
CA LYS A 233 11.85 9.90 10.88
C LYS A 233 10.85 10.73 11.70
N HIS A 234 9.58 10.72 11.31
CA HIS A 234 8.50 11.46 11.95
C HIS A 234 7.39 10.51 12.38
N PHE A 235 6.86 10.75 13.57
CA PHE A 235 5.78 9.97 14.16
C PHE A 235 4.49 10.07 13.33
N PHE A 236 4.19 11.24 12.75
CA PHE A 236 3.04 11.48 11.88
C PHE A 236 3.42 12.26 10.63
N TYR A 237 2.55 12.21 9.62
CA TYR A 237 2.63 13.02 8.41
C TYR A 237 1.26 13.61 8.04
N THR A 238 1.28 14.70 7.28
CA THR A 238 0.07 15.22 6.63
C THR A 238 -0.51 14.13 5.72
N GLY A 239 -1.78 13.81 5.91
CA GLY A 239 -2.44 12.74 5.17
C GLY A 239 -2.59 11.42 5.93
N ASP A 240 -2.02 11.32 7.13
CA ASP A 240 -2.25 10.16 8.01
C ASP A 240 -3.66 10.19 8.58
N ILE A 241 -4.26 9.01 8.73
CA ILE A 241 -5.52 8.79 9.46
C ILE A 241 -5.20 8.08 10.76
N PHE A 242 -5.56 8.70 11.86
CA PHE A 242 -5.44 8.13 13.21
C PHE A 242 -6.82 7.84 13.80
N GLU A 243 -6.89 6.82 14.65
CA GLU A 243 -8.07 6.44 15.43
C GLU A 243 -7.78 6.65 16.92
N ASP A 244 -8.69 7.32 17.62
CA ASP A 244 -8.58 7.52 19.06
C ASP A 244 -9.14 6.31 19.85
N GLN A 245 -9.11 6.38 21.18
CA GLN A 245 -9.60 5.33 22.06
C GLN A 245 -11.13 5.14 21.98
N ASP A 246 -11.87 6.16 21.53
CA ASP A 246 -13.32 6.13 21.29
C ASP A 246 -13.68 5.65 19.87
N GLN A 247 -12.69 5.13 19.11
CA GLN A 247 -12.84 4.68 17.71
C GLN A 247 -13.23 5.80 16.72
N LYS A 248 -12.97 7.06 17.07
CA LYS A 248 -13.13 8.17 16.14
C LYS A 248 -11.88 8.34 15.30
N MET A 249 -12.08 8.58 14.03
CA MET A 249 -10.99 8.76 13.08
C MET A 249 -10.71 10.23 12.79
N TYR A 250 -9.44 10.54 12.58
CA TYR A 250 -8.96 11.89 12.33
C TYR A 250 -7.92 11.92 11.20
N PHE A 251 -8.12 12.82 10.28
CA PHE A 251 -7.16 13.14 9.22
C PHE A 251 -6.18 14.20 9.71
N VAL A 252 -4.89 13.96 9.57
CA VAL A 252 -3.82 14.92 9.90
C VAL A 252 -3.73 15.98 8.81
N ALA A 253 -4.08 17.22 9.15
CA ALA A 253 -4.10 18.37 8.25
C ALA A 253 -2.93 19.35 8.47
N THR A 254 -2.09 19.14 9.47
CA THR A 254 -0.89 19.95 9.70
C THR A 254 -0.02 20.03 8.44
N PRO A 255 0.39 21.23 7.97
CA PRO A 255 1.16 21.39 6.75
C PRO A 255 2.46 20.59 6.75
N ARG A 256 2.79 19.96 5.62
CA ARG A 256 4.00 19.12 5.47
C ARG A 256 5.30 19.82 5.84
N CYS A 257 5.43 21.10 5.49
CA CYS A 257 6.62 21.89 5.86
C CYS A 257 6.78 22.03 7.37
N ASN A 258 5.67 22.17 8.09
CA ASN A 258 5.69 22.27 9.54
C ASN A 258 6.10 20.94 10.17
N VAL A 259 5.53 19.82 9.68
CA VAL A 259 5.89 18.47 10.13
C VAL A 259 7.38 18.19 9.86
N SER A 260 7.84 18.45 8.64
CA SER A 260 9.23 18.18 8.23
C SER A 260 10.27 19.00 9.01
N ASN A 261 9.92 20.21 9.40
CA ASN A 261 10.80 21.11 10.14
C ASN A 261 10.55 21.10 11.66
N LYS A 262 9.62 20.27 12.14
CA LYS A 262 9.15 20.26 13.54
C LYS A 262 8.73 21.66 14.03
N ASN A 263 8.08 22.41 13.14
CA ASN A 263 7.61 23.77 13.40
C ASN A 263 6.10 23.75 13.67
N TYR A 264 5.70 23.13 14.76
CA TYR A 264 4.32 23.07 15.25
C TYR A 264 4.31 22.91 16.78
N ASP A 265 3.42 23.62 17.44
CA ASP A 265 3.12 23.44 18.86
C ASP A 265 1.96 22.47 19.05
N GLN A 266 1.07 22.43 18.06
CA GLN A 266 -0.09 21.55 18.00
C GLN A 266 -0.28 20.98 16.61
N ILE A 267 -0.86 19.79 16.56
CA ILE A 267 -1.17 19.03 15.35
C ILE A 267 -2.63 19.28 14.99
N LEU A 268 -2.87 19.78 13.78
CA LEU A 268 -4.19 20.06 13.26
C LEU A 268 -4.81 18.76 12.72
N LEU A 269 -5.99 18.42 13.24
CA LEU A 269 -6.75 17.24 12.86
C LEU A 269 -8.15 17.64 12.36
N CYS A 270 -8.65 16.92 11.34
CA CYS A 270 -10.05 16.99 10.92
C CYS A 270 -10.72 15.64 11.21
N GLU A 271 -11.89 15.65 11.88
CA GLU A 271 -12.63 14.41 12.13
C GLU A 271 -13.07 13.77 10.82
N VAL A 272 -12.97 12.45 10.77
CA VAL A 272 -13.48 11.64 9.66
C VAL A 272 -14.75 10.95 10.12
N ASN A 273 -15.90 11.45 9.67
CA ASN A 273 -17.19 10.85 9.98
C ASN A 273 -17.35 9.53 9.23
N GLU A 274 -17.84 8.51 9.90
CA GLU A 274 -18.16 7.23 9.28
C GLU A 274 -19.29 7.36 8.24
N ILE A 275 -19.32 6.42 7.30
CA ILE A 275 -20.42 6.29 6.35
C ILE A 275 -21.64 5.77 7.12
N SER A 276 -22.74 6.52 7.13
CA SER A 276 -23.95 6.11 7.84
C SER A 276 -24.59 4.85 7.21
N ALA A 277 -25.41 4.14 8.00
CA ALA A 277 -26.11 2.95 7.51
C ALA A 277 -27.01 3.27 6.31
N ASP A 278 -27.66 4.44 6.28
CA ASP A 278 -28.49 4.89 5.17
C ASP A 278 -27.67 5.17 3.92
N GLN A 279 -26.50 5.80 4.08
CA GLN A 279 -25.54 5.98 2.98
C GLN A 279 -25.05 4.64 2.46
N ASN A 280 -24.69 3.71 3.36
CA ASN A 280 -24.25 2.38 2.97
C ASN A 280 -25.33 1.61 2.22
N THR A 281 -26.59 1.71 2.65
CA THR A 281 -27.73 1.11 1.94
C THR A 281 -27.90 1.71 0.55
N SER A 282 -27.70 3.02 0.40
CA SER A 282 -27.70 3.68 -0.90
C SER A 282 -26.58 3.21 -1.82
N PHE A 283 -25.41 2.90 -1.26
CA PHE A 283 -24.28 2.29 -1.98
C PHE A 283 -24.58 0.87 -2.46
N GLN A 284 -25.33 0.10 -1.69
CA GLN A 284 -25.67 -1.30 -2.00
C GLN A 284 -26.91 -1.45 -2.87
N SER A 285 -27.64 -0.37 -3.12
CA SER A 285 -28.85 -0.43 -3.96
C SER A 285 -28.52 -0.92 -5.36
N PRO A 286 -29.22 -1.95 -5.86
CA PRO A 286 -28.94 -2.49 -7.19
C PRO A 286 -29.13 -1.43 -8.25
N LYS A 287 -28.25 -1.43 -9.25
CA LYS A 287 -28.38 -0.58 -10.43
C LYS A 287 -29.70 -0.90 -11.15
N VAL A 288 -30.66 -0.01 -11.08
CA VAL A 288 -31.91 -0.16 -11.84
C VAL A 288 -31.72 0.52 -13.18
N GLU A 289 -31.65 -0.29 -14.24
CA GLU A 289 -31.61 0.19 -15.62
C GLU A 289 -32.97 0.72 -16.03
N ASN A 290 -33.03 1.97 -16.41
CA ASN A 290 -34.23 2.53 -17.00
C ASN A 290 -34.33 2.05 -18.47
N LYS A 291 -35.17 1.04 -18.71
CA LYS A 291 -35.36 0.41 -20.04
C LYS A 291 -35.75 1.40 -21.15
N ALA A 292 -36.27 2.58 -20.82
CA ALA A 292 -36.66 3.58 -21.80
C ALA A 292 -35.53 4.53 -22.23
N THR A 293 -34.50 4.74 -21.37
CA THR A 293 -33.42 5.70 -21.62
C THR A 293 -32.02 5.06 -21.61
N GLY A 294 -31.92 3.78 -21.31
CA GLY A 294 -30.63 3.09 -21.11
C GLY A 294 -29.80 3.61 -19.90
N GLU A 295 -30.35 4.55 -19.11
CA GLU A 295 -29.69 5.10 -17.95
C GLU A 295 -29.81 4.19 -16.73
N THR A 296 -28.71 3.84 -16.11
CA THR A 296 -28.66 3.12 -14.84
C THR A 296 -28.90 4.08 -13.69
N LYS A 297 -30.12 4.11 -13.13
CA LYS A 297 -30.40 4.81 -11.87
C LYS A 297 -29.85 3.97 -10.71
N GLY A 298 -29.09 4.51 -9.85
CA GLY A 298 -28.43 3.83 -8.73
C GLY A 298 -26.93 4.13 -8.74
N GLY A 299 -26.22 3.78 -9.79
CA GLY A 299 -24.82 4.19 -9.97
C GLY A 299 -24.66 5.71 -10.10
N LYS A 300 -25.69 6.45 -10.53
CA LYS A 300 -25.68 7.92 -10.63
C LYS A 300 -25.89 8.58 -9.27
N GLN A 301 -26.75 8.03 -8.39
CA GLN A 301 -26.90 8.54 -7.02
C GLN A 301 -25.62 8.33 -6.18
N LEU A 302 -24.95 7.21 -6.38
CA LEU A 302 -23.65 6.97 -5.75
C LEU A 302 -22.59 7.97 -6.23
N ARG A 303 -22.51 8.16 -7.54
CA ARG A 303 -21.62 9.14 -8.14
C ARG A 303 -22.00 10.56 -7.70
N THR A 304 -23.30 10.87 -7.55
CA THR A 304 -23.82 12.17 -7.17
C THR A 304 -23.60 12.49 -5.69
N SER A 305 -23.76 11.52 -4.80
CA SER A 305 -23.46 11.74 -3.38
C SER A 305 -21.96 11.72 -3.03
N ILE A 306 -21.15 11.09 -3.89
CA ILE A 306 -19.69 10.98 -3.71
C ILE A 306 -18.91 12.00 -4.56
N THR A 307 -19.38 12.32 -5.77
CA THR A 307 -18.63 13.14 -6.74
C THR A 307 -19.31 14.46 -7.08
N ASP A 308 -20.64 14.60 -6.92
CA ASP A 308 -21.32 15.85 -7.20
C ASP A 308 -21.33 16.75 -5.96
N ASP A 309 -20.23 17.36 -5.72
CA ASP A 309 -20.12 18.68 -5.11
C ASP A 309 -20.96 19.76 -5.83
N VAL A 310 -21.67 19.40 -6.90
CA VAL A 310 -22.27 20.38 -7.85
C VAL A 310 -23.72 20.70 -7.53
N THR A 311 -24.48 19.82 -6.87
CA THR A 311 -25.91 20.07 -6.61
C THR A 311 -26.22 20.62 -5.22
N ASN A 312 -25.26 20.57 -4.28
CA ASN A 312 -25.32 21.23 -3.00
C ASN A 312 -23.95 21.82 -2.69
N ALA A 313 -23.62 22.94 -3.28
CA ALA A 313 -22.35 23.64 -3.12
C ALA A 313 -21.93 23.82 -1.64
N PHE A 314 -22.88 23.95 -0.73
CA PHE A 314 -22.64 24.08 0.70
C PHE A 314 -22.23 22.77 1.39
N VAL A 315 -22.74 21.61 0.97
CA VAL A 315 -22.43 20.30 1.58
C VAL A 315 -21.12 19.78 1.02
N GLY A 316 -20.92 19.91 -0.29
CA GLY A 316 -19.70 19.46 -0.97
C GLY A 316 -18.43 20.21 -0.55
N GLU A 317 -18.55 21.49 -0.18
CA GLU A 317 -17.42 22.27 0.31
C GLU A 317 -17.03 21.92 1.75
N ARG A 318 -17.97 21.39 2.57
CA ARG A 318 -17.71 21.00 3.96
C ARG A 318 -17.04 19.64 4.07
N PHE A 319 -17.30 18.73 3.15
CA PHE A 319 -16.89 17.34 3.26
C PHE A 319 -15.99 16.91 2.12
N ARG A 320 -15.05 16.02 2.43
CA ARG A 320 -14.32 15.25 1.43
C ARG A 320 -14.50 13.78 1.69
N PHE A 321 -15.05 13.06 0.70
CA PHE A 321 -15.21 11.63 0.76
C PHE A 321 -13.85 10.92 0.63
N LEU A 322 -13.62 9.97 1.52
CA LEU A 322 -12.51 9.02 1.49
C LEU A 322 -13.10 7.64 1.19
N PRO A 323 -12.76 7.02 0.05
CA PRO A 323 -13.34 5.74 -0.33
C PRO A 323 -12.91 4.62 0.62
N PRO A 324 -13.75 3.58 0.84
CA PRO A 324 -13.39 2.43 1.65
C PRO A 324 -12.32 1.57 0.96
N SER A 325 -11.50 0.90 1.77
CA SER A 325 -10.52 -0.09 1.35
C SER A 325 -10.51 -1.28 2.33
N PRO A 326 -9.82 -2.39 2.04
CA PRO A 326 -9.72 -3.49 2.99
C PRO A 326 -9.14 -3.11 4.36
N GLN A 327 -8.36 -2.03 4.45
CA GLN A 327 -7.72 -1.56 5.68
C GLN A 327 -8.41 -0.37 6.33
N PHE A 328 -9.37 0.27 5.63
CA PHE A 328 -9.99 1.50 6.07
C PHE A 328 -11.47 1.52 5.66
N LYS A 329 -12.36 1.71 6.61
CA LYS A 329 -13.81 1.69 6.37
C LYS A 329 -14.32 2.80 5.45
N GLY A 330 -13.48 3.79 5.14
CA GLY A 330 -13.88 4.99 4.43
C GLY A 330 -14.58 5.98 5.34
N GLY A 331 -14.98 7.12 4.78
CA GLY A 331 -15.69 8.16 5.55
C GLY A 331 -15.69 9.51 4.87
N PHE A 332 -16.04 10.54 5.64
CA PHE A 332 -16.06 11.92 5.19
C PHE A 332 -15.21 12.79 6.13
N VAL A 333 -14.14 13.37 5.62
CA VAL A 333 -13.41 14.42 6.34
C VAL A 333 -14.35 15.61 6.49
N ASP A 334 -14.65 16.03 7.72
CA ASP A 334 -15.52 17.16 8.03
C ASP A 334 -14.68 18.41 8.36
N TYR A 335 -14.60 19.33 7.43
CA TYR A 335 -13.83 20.56 7.61
C TYR A 335 -14.39 21.53 8.66
N LYS A 336 -15.59 21.28 9.19
CA LYS A 336 -16.16 22.02 10.32
C LYS A 336 -15.70 21.47 11.67
N LYS A 337 -15.30 20.18 11.71
CA LYS A 337 -14.88 19.50 12.93
C LYS A 337 -13.34 19.43 12.98
N ILE A 338 -12.76 20.55 13.32
CA ILE A 338 -11.30 20.69 13.44
C ILE A 338 -10.96 20.67 14.92
N VAL A 339 -9.97 19.86 15.27
CA VAL A 339 -9.39 19.80 16.61
C VAL A 339 -7.88 19.95 16.52
N THR A 340 -7.25 20.33 17.61
CA THR A 340 -5.79 20.35 17.73
C THR A 340 -5.39 19.50 18.91
N VAL A 341 -4.30 18.75 18.74
CA VAL A 341 -3.72 17.91 19.77
C VAL A 341 -2.22 18.11 19.85
N THR A 342 -1.62 17.77 20.98
CA THR A 342 -0.15 17.71 21.14
C THR A 342 0.40 16.40 20.53
N GLU A 343 1.73 16.31 20.39
CA GLU A 343 2.37 15.07 19.93
C GLU A 343 2.17 13.93 20.93
N GLU A 344 2.16 14.23 22.23
CA GLU A 344 1.94 13.28 23.32
C GLU A 344 0.48 12.74 23.32
N GLU A 345 -0.48 13.57 23.00
CA GLU A 345 -1.89 13.15 22.86
C GLU A 345 -2.06 12.29 21.61
N LEU A 346 -1.49 12.70 20.47
CA LEU A 346 -1.56 11.91 19.23
C LEU A 346 -0.84 10.55 19.37
N ALA A 347 0.19 10.47 20.21
CA ALA A 347 0.89 9.22 20.47
C ALA A 347 0.00 8.14 21.13
N GLN A 348 -1.14 8.53 21.69
CA GLN A 348 -2.14 7.60 22.25
C GLN A 348 -3.12 7.07 21.19
N TYR A 349 -3.10 7.66 20.00
CA TYR A 349 -3.96 7.23 18.88
C TYR A 349 -3.25 6.17 18.05
N THR A 350 -4.03 5.36 17.36
CA THR A 350 -3.51 4.31 16.46
C THR A 350 -3.49 4.80 15.03
N LEU A 351 -2.35 4.71 14.36
CA LEU A 351 -2.26 4.96 12.92
C LEU A 351 -3.01 3.88 12.16
N VAL A 352 -4.06 4.26 11.45
CA VAL A 352 -4.88 3.35 10.65
C VAL A 352 -4.28 3.18 9.25
N ILE A 353 -4.05 4.30 8.54
CA ILE A 353 -3.57 4.30 7.16
C ILE A 353 -3.08 5.70 6.79
N SER A 354 -2.33 5.81 5.71
CA SER A 354 -1.90 7.09 5.14
C SER A 354 -2.46 7.29 3.73
N LEU A 355 -2.86 8.50 3.39
CA LEU A 355 -3.31 8.86 2.06
C LEU A 355 -2.11 9.13 1.15
N VAL A 356 -2.21 8.72 -0.11
CA VAL A 356 -1.23 9.11 -1.14
C VAL A 356 -1.24 10.63 -1.36
N ASP A 357 -0.17 11.16 -1.95
CA ASP A 357 0.06 12.59 -2.11
C ASP A 357 -1.08 13.33 -2.81
N ASP A 358 -1.63 12.77 -3.88
CA ASP A 358 -2.67 13.40 -4.67
C ASP A 358 -3.96 13.58 -3.87
N LEU A 359 -4.39 12.53 -3.16
CA LEU A 359 -5.58 12.60 -2.32
C LEU A 359 -5.34 13.50 -1.11
N THR A 360 -4.16 13.43 -0.47
CA THR A 360 -3.78 14.31 0.63
C THR A 360 -3.83 15.78 0.20
N ASN A 361 -3.24 16.13 -0.94
CA ASN A 361 -3.23 17.48 -1.48
C ASN A 361 -4.65 17.98 -1.79
N ASP A 362 -5.52 17.11 -2.32
CA ASP A 362 -6.92 17.47 -2.59
C ASP A 362 -7.68 17.76 -1.30
N VAL A 363 -7.54 16.92 -0.25
CA VAL A 363 -8.15 17.15 1.07
C VAL A 363 -7.68 18.47 1.68
N VAL A 364 -6.36 18.71 1.71
CA VAL A 364 -5.78 19.93 2.31
C VAL A 364 -6.20 21.18 1.53
N ARG A 365 -6.22 21.12 0.19
CA ARG A 365 -6.67 22.23 -0.66
C ARG A 365 -8.13 22.58 -0.39
N LYS A 366 -9.00 21.57 -0.27
CA LYS A 366 -10.42 21.75 0.04
C LYS A 366 -10.62 22.31 1.46
N LEU A 367 -9.84 21.86 2.43
CA LEU A 367 -9.84 22.46 3.78
C LEU A 367 -9.47 23.94 3.73
N ALA A 368 -8.41 24.30 3.04
CA ALA A 368 -8.00 25.69 2.88
C ALA A 368 -9.11 26.54 2.23
N GLY A 369 -9.72 26.03 1.15
CA GLY A 369 -10.87 26.67 0.50
C GLY A 369 -12.06 26.84 1.44
N TYR A 370 -12.33 25.84 2.28
CA TYR A 370 -13.39 25.91 3.28
C TYR A 370 -13.14 27.02 4.33
N LEU A 371 -11.92 27.12 4.83
CA LEU A 371 -11.55 28.12 5.85
C LEU A 371 -11.49 29.55 5.29
N LEU A 372 -11.24 29.72 4.01
CA LEU A 372 -11.13 31.02 3.34
C LEU A 372 -12.48 31.59 2.87
N ARG A 373 -13.59 30.91 3.16
CA ARG A 373 -14.91 31.42 2.79
C ARG A 373 -15.19 32.76 3.47
N GLY A 374 -15.46 33.79 2.68
CA GLY A 374 -16.08 35.01 3.15
C GLY A 374 -17.56 34.72 3.45
N GLY A 375 -17.96 34.85 4.71
CA GLY A 375 -19.38 34.88 5.05
C GLY A 375 -20.01 36.14 4.44
N ILE A 376 -20.87 35.97 3.42
CA ILE A 376 -21.72 37.04 2.94
C ILE A 376 -23.08 36.84 3.62
N SER A 377 -23.60 37.88 4.24
CA SER A 377 -24.95 37.88 4.78
C SER A 377 -25.96 37.68 3.63
N ASP A 378 -27.03 36.94 3.92
CA ASP A 378 -28.12 36.77 2.95
C ASP A 378 -28.59 38.16 2.48
N THR A 379 -28.62 38.35 1.16
CA THR A 379 -29.09 39.57 0.55
C THR A 379 -30.63 39.56 0.50
N ALA A 380 -31.26 40.63 0.94
CA ALA A 380 -32.69 40.81 0.74
C ALA A 380 -32.99 41.06 -0.75
N TYR A 381 -33.15 39.97 -1.51
CA TYR A 381 -33.33 40.01 -2.98
C TYR A 381 -34.49 40.87 -3.40
N GLU A 382 -35.60 40.92 -2.64
CA GLU A 382 -36.74 41.75 -2.93
C GLU A 382 -36.39 43.24 -2.81
N GLU A 383 -35.52 43.61 -1.88
CA GLU A 383 -35.04 45.00 -1.76
C GLU A 383 -34.04 45.31 -2.88
N ALA A 384 -33.16 44.39 -3.25
CA ALA A 384 -32.24 44.59 -4.35
C ALA A 384 -32.95 44.73 -5.70
N LYS A 385 -34.09 44.05 -5.91
CA LYS A 385 -34.92 44.16 -7.09
C LYS A 385 -35.38 45.60 -7.34
N TYR A 386 -35.72 46.36 -6.29
CA TYR A 386 -36.09 47.77 -6.40
C TYR A 386 -35.04 48.62 -7.14
N TYR A 387 -33.77 48.36 -6.88
CA TYR A 387 -32.69 49.10 -7.55
C TYR A 387 -32.47 48.69 -9.01
N LEU A 388 -32.95 47.54 -9.42
CA LEU A 388 -32.90 47.11 -10.81
C LEU A 388 -34.10 47.67 -11.63
N GLU A 389 -35.25 47.94 -10.98
CA GLU A 389 -36.45 48.43 -11.62
C GLU A 389 -36.50 49.97 -11.72
N THR A 390 -35.65 50.66 -10.93
CA THR A 390 -35.58 52.11 -10.89
C THR A 390 -34.51 52.75 -11.77
N LYS A 391 -33.86 51.96 -12.61
CA LYS A 391 -32.98 52.41 -13.69
C LYS A 391 -33.72 52.39 -15.03
#